data_0d2c076371af4c9c8b4fa8e3c9cf77ac
#
_entry.id   0d2c076371af4c9c8b4fa8e3c9cf77ac
#
_cell.length_a   1.000
_cell.length_b   1.000
_cell.length_c   1.000
_cell.angle_alpha   90.00
_cell.angle_beta   90.00
_cell.angle_gamma   90.00
#
_symmetry.space_group_name_H-M   'P 1'
#
loop_
_entity.id
_entity.type
_entity.pdbx_description
1 polymer ?
#
loop_
_entity_poly.entity_id
_entity_poly.type
_entity_poly.pdbx_seq_one_letter_code
_entity_poly.pdbx_strand_id
1 'polypeptide(L)'
;SGKPSIGLTMFGVTTPCVTAIADQLRQDYDCMVFHATGTGGRSMEKLADSGLLSGIIDITTTEVCDLLVGGVLPATQDRFGAIARGGLPYVGSVGAVDMVNFWAPPTVPERFSGRRFYHHNPNVTLMRTTAEENRRIGEWIGTKLSLCEGPVRFLIPEKGVSALDIEGGAFFDPEADAALFEAIERTIKPNAGRRIERLPLHINDPAFARAAVAAFLDIARQ
;
A
#
# COMPACT_ATOMS: atom_id res chain seq x y z
N SER A 1 12.55 29.03 3.61
CA SER A 1 11.93 27.92 2.88
C SER A 1 11.73 26.78 3.83
N GLY A 2 10.53 26.25 3.92
CA GLY A 2 10.22 25.07 4.72
C GLY A 2 10.85 23.81 4.11
N LYS A 3 10.83 22.70 4.86
CA LYS A 3 11.23 21.38 4.34
C LYS A 3 10.31 20.96 3.20
N PRO A 4 10.79 20.18 2.22
CA PRO A 4 9.92 19.59 1.21
C PRO A 4 8.92 18.63 1.87
N SER A 5 7.65 18.69 1.43
CA SER A 5 6.59 17.84 1.95
C SER A 5 6.51 16.54 1.15
N ILE A 6 6.35 15.43 1.83
CA ILE A 6 6.15 14.09 1.25
C ILE A 6 4.90 13.44 1.82
N GLY A 7 4.20 12.65 1.00
CA GLY A 7 3.01 11.91 1.41
C GLY A 7 3.35 10.48 1.81
N LEU A 8 2.78 10.02 2.93
CA LEU A 8 2.88 8.63 3.39
C LEU A 8 1.47 8.08 3.60
N THR A 9 1.23 6.81 3.24
CA THR A 9 -0.04 6.15 3.53
C THR A 9 0.10 5.16 4.68
N MET A 10 -0.88 5.15 5.57
CA MET A 10 -0.91 4.32 6.77
C MET A 10 -2.29 3.69 6.99
N PHE A 11 -2.29 2.51 7.57
CA PHE A 11 -3.46 1.88 8.16
C PHE A 11 -3.04 1.28 9.51
N GLY A 12 -3.97 1.01 10.44
CA GLY A 12 -3.62 0.56 11.78
C GLY A 12 -2.62 -0.61 11.83
N VAL A 13 -2.74 -1.53 10.88
CA VAL A 13 -1.91 -2.75 10.77
C VAL A 13 -0.54 -2.54 10.10
N THR A 14 -0.23 -1.32 9.64
CA THR A 14 1.08 -0.92 9.08
C THR A 14 1.71 0.24 9.85
N THR A 15 1.10 0.67 10.93
CA THR A 15 1.55 1.81 11.74
C THR A 15 3.02 1.73 12.15
N PRO A 16 3.56 0.58 12.61
CA PRO A 16 4.97 0.50 12.99
C PRO A 16 5.92 0.85 11.84
N CYS A 17 5.64 0.36 10.64
CA CYS A 17 6.43 0.66 9.44
C CYS A 17 6.43 2.17 9.12
N VAL A 18 5.23 2.74 9.00
CA VAL A 18 5.07 4.13 8.54
C VAL A 18 5.60 5.12 9.58
N THR A 19 5.40 4.84 10.86
CA THR A 19 5.99 5.65 11.94
C THR A 19 7.52 5.62 11.88
N ALA A 20 8.12 4.45 11.70
CA ALA A 20 9.57 4.32 11.61
C ALA A 20 10.15 5.04 10.37
N ILE A 21 9.42 5.05 9.25
CA ILE A 21 9.80 5.82 8.05
C ILE A 21 9.76 7.33 8.35
N ALA A 22 8.64 7.82 8.89
CA ALA A 22 8.47 9.23 9.20
C ALA A 22 9.53 9.72 10.19
N ASP A 23 9.85 8.95 11.23
CA ASP A 23 10.88 9.27 12.21
C ASP A 23 12.28 9.42 11.60
N GLN A 24 12.61 8.61 10.61
CA GLN A 24 13.90 8.69 9.92
C GLN A 24 13.99 9.90 8.97
N LEU A 25 12.86 10.36 8.43
CA LEU A 25 12.83 11.43 7.41
C LEU A 25 12.50 12.82 7.95
N ARG A 26 11.95 12.93 9.16
CA ARG A 26 11.43 14.20 9.71
C ARG A 26 12.46 15.33 9.88
N GLN A 27 13.76 15.02 9.86
CA GLN A 27 14.77 16.07 9.90
C GLN A 27 14.87 16.81 8.56
N ASP A 28 14.67 16.13 7.44
CA ASP A 28 14.85 16.65 6.09
C ASP A 28 13.53 16.92 5.37
N TYR A 29 12.44 16.24 5.76
CA TYR A 29 11.14 16.30 5.11
C TYR A 29 10.01 16.60 6.11
N ASP A 30 8.97 17.27 5.60
CA ASP A 30 7.66 17.35 6.26
C ASP A 30 6.83 16.15 5.84
N CYS A 31 6.71 15.16 6.75
CA CYS A 31 6.02 13.90 6.49
C CYS A 31 4.53 14.01 6.77
N MET A 32 3.72 14.07 5.71
CA MET A 32 2.26 14.11 5.79
C MET A 32 1.69 12.69 5.72
N VAL A 33 1.11 12.21 6.82
CA VAL A 33 0.55 10.86 6.89
C VAL A 33 -0.94 10.88 6.59
N PHE A 34 -1.35 10.04 5.63
CA PHE A 34 -2.73 9.86 5.20
C PHE A 34 -3.21 8.45 5.55
N HIS A 35 -4.35 8.36 6.25
CA HIS A 35 -4.95 7.06 6.51
C HIS A 35 -5.58 6.48 5.23
N ALA A 36 -5.17 5.27 4.88
CA ALA A 36 -5.61 4.55 3.68
C ALA A 36 -7.04 4.01 3.83
N THR A 37 -7.99 4.92 3.93
CA THR A 37 -9.43 4.67 4.11
C THR A 37 -10.26 5.14 2.91
N GLY A 38 -9.67 5.17 1.72
CA GLY A 38 -10.27 5.71 0.50
C GLY A 38 -10.11 7.22 0.39
N THR A 39 -10.54 7.97 1.39
CA THR A 39 -10.37 9.43 1.44
C THR A 39 -8.93 9.85 1.62
N GLY A 40 -8.14 9.12 2.40
CA GLY A 40 -6.73 9.44 2.65
C GLY A 40 -5.87 9.35 1.40
N GLY A 41 -5.95 8.25 0.67
CA GLY A 41 -5.22 8.09 -0.58
C GLY A 41 -5.60 9.15 -1.62
N ARG A 42 -6.90 9.44 -1.74
CA ARG A 42 -7.41 10.50 -2.64
C ARG A 42 -6.91 11.89 -2.23
N SER A 43 -6.87 12.20 -0.94
CA SER A 43 -6.36 13.48 -0.45
C SER A 43 -4.87 13.64 -0.73
N MET A 44 -4.08 12.59 -0.51
CA MET A 44 -2.65 12.58 -0.84
C MET A 44 -2.43 12.81 -2.33
N GLU A 45 -3.14 12.09 -3.19
CA GLU A 45 -2.99 12.23 -4.64
C GLU A 45 -3.45 13.59 -5.14
N LYS A 46 -4.46 14.20 -4.52
CA LYS A 46 -4.87 15.58 -4.83
C LYS A 46 -3.77 16.60 -4.50
N LEU A 47 -3.06 16.43 -3.38
CA LEU A 47 -1.92 17.28 -3.06
C LEU A 47 -0.76 17.06 -4.03
N ALA A 48 -0.53 15.82 -4.47
CA ALA A 48 0.45 15.49 -5.50
C ALA A 48 0.12 16.20 -6.82
N ASP A 49 -1.11 16.09 -7.32
CA ASP A 49 -1.58 16.77 -8.54
C ASP A 49 -1.46 18.30 -8.44
N SER A 50 -1.57 18.85 -7.23
CA SER A 50 -1.44 20.29 -6.97
C SER A 50 0.01 20.75 -6.83
N GLY A 51 1.00 19.87 -6.98
CA GLY A 51 2.43 20.19 -6.83
C GLY A 51 2.86 20.50 -5.40
N LEU A 52 2.06 20.11 -4.41
CA LEU A 52 2.34 20.36 -3.00
C LEU A 52 3.18 19.26 -2.33
N LEU A 53 3.39 18.13 -3.01
CA LEU A 53 4.26 17.05 -2.56
C LEU A 53 5.48 16.96 -3.47
N SER A 54 6.64 16.70 -2.85
CA SER A 54 7.91 16.45 -3.53
C SER A 54 8.19 14.97 -3.76
N GLY A 55 7.38 14.08 -3.22
CA GLY A 55 7.49 12.64 -3.35
C GLY A 55 6.46 11.92 -2.49
N ILE A 56 6.36 10.61 -2.70
CA ILE A 56 5.38 9.76 -2.02
C ILE A 56 6.05 8.47 -1.57
N ILE A 57 5.72 8.05 -0.33
CA ILE A 57 6.03 6.73 0.21
C ILE A 57 4.71 6.05 0.56
N ASP A 58 4.19 5.29 -0.38
CA ASP A 58 2.86 4.67 -0.40
C ASP A 58 2.93 3.22 0.09
N ILE A 59 3.18 3.06 1.38
CA ILE A 59 3.34 1.74 2.00
C ILE A 59 2.03 0.96 2.00
N THR A 60 0.88 1.64 2.16
CA THR A 60 -0.41 1.04 2.46
C THR A 60 -1.40 1.27 1.33
N THR A 61 -1.68 0.20 0.59
CA THR A 61 -2.51 0.24 -0.63
C THR A 61 -3.80 -0.59 -0.49
N THR A 62 -4.22 -0.87 0.74
CA THR A 62 -5.44 -1.64 1.07
C THR A 62 -6.70 -1.12 0.40
N GLU A 63 -6.79 0.17 0.10
CA GLU A 63 -7.93 0.80 -0.58
C GLU A 63 -8.27 0.15 -1.93
N VAL A 64 -7.27 -0.46 -2.58
CA VAL A 64 -7.45 -1.20 -3.84
C VAL A 64 -8.25 -2.49 -3.60
N CYS A 65 -8.06 -3.14 -2.45
CA CYS A 65 -8.85 -4.32 -2.09
C CYS A 65 -10.35 -3.98 -2.01
N ASP A 66 -10.67 -2.90 -1.33
CA ASP A 66 -12.07 -2.46 -1.17
C ASP A 66 -12.67 -2.03 -2.52
N LEU A 67 -11.89 -1.40 -3.40
CA LEU A 67 -12.32 -1.03 -4.74
C LEU A 67 -12.69 -2.26 -5.60
N LEU A 68 -11.87 -3.30 -5.57
CA LEU A 68 -12.02 -4.44 -6.48
C LEU A 68 -12.91 -5.56 -5.93
N VAL A 69 -13.00 -5.70 -4.62
CA VAL A 69 -13.79 -6.74 -3.95
C VAL A 69 -15.12 -6.20 -3.44
N GLY A 70 -15.19 -4.92 -3.08
CA GLY A 70 -16.43 -4.27 -2.68
C GLY A 70 -16.50 -3.99 -1.18
N GLY A 71 -15.40 -3.55 -0.59
CA GLY A 71 -15.36 -3.04 0.78
C GLY A 71 -15.89 -1.60 0.90
N VAL A 72 -15.90 -1.08 2.12
CA VAL A 72 -16.52 0.22 2.45
C VAL A 72 -15.54 1.40 2.44
N LEU A 73 -14.25 1.15 2.25
CA LEU A 73 -13.19 2.16 2.20
C LEU A 73 -12.43 2.15 0.86
N PRO A 74 -13.13 2.19 -0.29
CA PRO A 74 -12.50 1.97 -1.59
C PRO A 74 -11.65 3.15 -2.05
N ALA A 75 -10.57 2.84 -2.76
CA ALA A 75 -9.91 3.78 -3.64
C ALA A 75 -10.86 4.19 -4.79
N THR A 76 -10.48 5.24 -5.53
CA THR A 76 -11.08 5.52 -6.83
C THR A 76 -10.36 4.74 -7.95
N GLN A 77 -10.97 4.69 -9.13
CA GLN A 77 -10.32 4.12 -10.32
C GLN A 77 -9.06 4.89 -10.73
N ASP A 78 -8.91 6.14 -10.29
CA ASP A 78 -7.74 6.98 -10.56
C ASP A 78 -6.58 6.75 -9.55
N ARG A 79 -6.71 5.87 -8.57
CA ARG A 79 -5.62 5.55 -7.62
C ARG A 79 -4.32 5.23 -8.38
N PHE A 80 -3.21 5.80 -7.96
CA PHE A 80 -1.90 5.90 -8.65
C PHE A 80 -1.86 6.86 -9.85
N GLY A 81 -2.97 7.48 -10.23
CA GLY A 81 -3.04 8.39 -11.37
C GLY A 81 -2.20 9.66 -11.18
N ALA A 82 -2.20 10.24 -9.99
CA ALA A 82 -1.40 11.43 -9.70
C ALA A 82 0.11 11.17 -9.87
N ILE A 83 0.59 9.99 -9.49
CA ILE A 83 1.99 9.59 -9.66
C ILE A 83 2.31 9.44 -11.15
N ALA A 84 1.41 8.82 -11.91
CA ALA A 84 1.58 8.67 -13.34
C ALA A 84 1.63 10.02 -14.07
N ARG A 85 0.78 10.99 -13.69
CA ARG A 85 0.73 12.33 -14.29
C ARG A 85 1.89 13.22 -13.85
N GLY A 86 2.25 13.15 -12.57
CA GLY A 86 3.19 14.10 -11.96
C GLY A 86 4.65 13.68 -12.07
N GLY A 87 4.94 12.43 -12.33
CA GLY A 87 6.32 11.92 -12.38
C GLY A 87 7.09 12.04 -11.05
N LEU A 88 6.38 12.16 -9.93
CA LEU A 88 6.99 12.28 -8.61
C LEU A 88 7.80 11.04 -8.23
N PRO A 89 8.91 11.20 -7.47
CA PRO A 89 9.56 10.08 -6.82
C PRO A 89 8.56 9.28 -5.97
N TYR A 90 8.45 7.99 -6.25
CA TYR A 90 7.46 7.12 -5.64
C TYR A 90 8.07 5.83 -5.12
N VAL A 91 7.90 5.58 -3.83
CA VAL A 91 8.13 4.28 -3.21
C VAL A 91 6.79 3.70 -2.81
N GLY A 92 6.49 2.49 -3.24
CA GLY A 92 5.23 1.82 -2.92
C GLY A 92 5.44 0.44 -2.33
N SER A 93 4.39 -0.08 -1.70
CA SER A 93 4.32 -1.45 -1.21
C SER A 93 2.86 -1.93 -1.18
N VAL A 94 2.66 -3.14 -0.68
CA VAL A 94 1.36 -3.83 -0.59
C VAL A 94 0.83 -3.90 0.84
N GLY A 95 1.13 -2.90 1.66
CA GLY A 95 0.67 -2.86 3.05
C GLY A 95 -0.84 -2.99 3.17
N ALA A 96 -1.29 -3.91 4.04
CA ALA A 96 -2.68 -4.23 4.30
C ALA A 96 -3.50 -4.68 3.08
N VAL A 97 -2.85 -5.24 2.03
CA VAL A 97 -3.54 -5.82 0.87
C VAL A 97 -4.01 -7.26 1.15
N ASP A 98 -3.94 -7.69 2.38
CA ASP A 98 -4.52 -8.92 2.90
C ASP A 98 -5.97 -8.75 3.37
N MET A 99 -6.56 -7.55 3.33
CA MET A 99 -7.86 -7.27 3.92
C MET A 99 -8.78 -6.39 3.09
N VAL A 100 -10.07 -6.68 3.19
CA VAL A 100 -11.20 -5.86 2.74
C VAL A 100 -11.95 -5.38 3.99
N ASN A 101 -12.34 -4.11 3.99
CA ASN A 101 -12.96 -3.47 5.16
C ASN A 101 -14.48 -3.44 5.05
N PHE A 102 -15.15 -3.81 6.14
CA PHE A 102 -16.58 -3.66 6.34
C PHE A 102 -16.87 -3.03 7.70
N TRP A 103 -18.09 -2.51 7.87
CA TRP A 103 -18.54 -2.01 9.16
C TRP A 103 -18.91 -3.17 10.11
N ALA A 104 -19.85 -2.98 11.02
CA ALA A 104 -20.26 -4.00 11.97
C ALA A 104 -20.63 -5.33 11.27
N PRO A 105 -20.43 -6.49 11.91
CA PRO A 105 -20.62 -7.81 11.26
C PRO A 105 -21.94 -7.99 10.51
N PRO A 106 -23.10 -7.49 10.97
CA PRO A 106 -24.34 -7.62 10.21
C PRO A 106 -24.39 -6.85 8.89
N THR A 107 -23.46 -5.93 8.66
CA THR A 107 -23.35 -5.16 7.42
C THR A 107 -22.53 -5.84 6.32
N VAL A 108 -21.85 -6.93 6.66
CA VAL A 108 -21.06 -7.70 5.68
C VAL A 108 -22.01 -8.36 4.68
N PRO A 109 -21.84 -8.16 3.37
CA PRO A 109 -22.72 -8.78 2.37
C PRO A 109 -22.74 -10.30 2.48
N GLU A 110 -23.93 -10.89 2.34
CA GLU A 110 -24.16 -12.34 2.48
C GLU A 110 -23.30 -13.18 1.54
N ARG A 111 -22.97 -12.65 0.35
CA ARG A 111 -22.07 -13.31 -0.60
C ARG A 111 -20.69 -13.65 -0.05
N PHE A 112 -20.30 -13.04 1.05
CA PHE A 112 -19.05 -13.32 1.75
C PHE A 112 -19.20 -14.26 2.94
N SER A 113 -20.37 -14.89 3.11
CA SER A 113 -20.59 -15.89 4.16
C SER A 113 -19.52 -16.99 4.08
N GLY A 114 -19.00 -17.40 5.24
CA GLY A 114 -17.96 -18.43 5.33
C GLY A 114 -16.54 -17.97 5.01
N ARG A 115 -16.33 -16.69 4.73
CA ARG A 115 -14.99 -16.12 4.54
C ARG A 115 -14.24 -15.99 5.88
N ARG A 116 -12.93 -15.77 5.80
CA ARG A 116 -12.08 -15.53 6.97
C ARG A 116 -12.21 -14.07 7.40
N PHE A 117 -12.77 -13.85 8.60
CA PHE A 117 -12.99 -12.54 9.17
C PHE A 117 -12.13 -12.30 10.41
N TYR A 118 -11.81 -11.04 10.64
CA TYR A 118 -11.24 -10.54 11.89
C TYR A 118 -12.07 -9.35 12.38
N HIS A 119 -12.61 -9.47 13.59
CA HIS A 119 -13.39 -8.41 14.23
C HIS A 119 -12.43 -7.47 14.94
N HIS A 120 -12.10 -6.37 14.26
CA HIS A 120 -11.17 -5.37 14.81
C HIS A 120 -11.77 -4.67 16.04
N ASN A 121 -13.03 -4.32 15.94
CA ASN A 121 -13.87 -3.78 17.02
C ASN A 121 -15.35 -4.03 16.66
N PRO A 122 -16.33 -3.66 17.54
CA PRO A 122 -17.75 -3.89 17.26
C PRO A 122 -18.26 -3.27 15.95
N ASN A 123 -17.60 -2.24 15.44
CA ASN A 123 -18.01 -1.48 14.28
C ASN A 123 -17.20 -1.75 13.01
N VAL A 124 -16.11 -2.51 13.11
CA VAL A 124 -15.20 -2.76 11.96
C VAL A 124 -14.87 -4.24 11.85
N THR A 125 -15.21 -4.80 10.71
CA THR A 125 -14.92 -6.19 10.32
C THR A 125 -13.94 -6.19 9.16
N LEU A 126 -12.86 -6.95 9.29
CA LEU A 126 -11.87 -7.16 8.23
C LEU A 126 -12.08 -8.55 7.64
N MET A 127 -11.99 -8.66 6.33
CA MET A 127 -12.09 -9.93 5.60
C MET A 127 -10.80 -10.20 4.85
N ARG A 128 -10.21 -11.39 5.05
CA ARG A 128 -8.99 -11.79 4.32
C ARG A 128 -9.29 -11.91 2.83
N THR A 129 -8.46 -11.31 2.01
CA THR A 129 -8.46 -11.49 0.56
C THR A 129 -8.05 -12.92 0.19
N THR A 130 -8.66 -13.49 -0.84
CA THR A 130 -8.30 -14.81 -1.37
C THR A 130 -7.12 -14.72 -2.35
N ALA A 131 -6.52 -15.86 -2.70
CA ALA A 131 -5.49 -15.92 -3.74
C ALA A 131 -5.98 -15.37 -5.08
N GLU A 132 -7.22 -15.68 -5.49
CA GLU A 132 -7.81 -15.17 -6.72
C GLU A 132 -8.05 -13.67 -6.67
N GLU A 133 -8.54 -13.14 -5.56
CA GLU A 133 -8.70 -11.69 -5.35
C GLU A 133 -7.32 -11.00 -5.38
N ASN A 134 -6.34 -11.57 -4.70
CA ASN A 134 -4.97 -11.04 -4.66
C ASN A 134 -4.30 -11.06 -6.05
N ARG A 135 -4.55 -12.08 -6.86
CA ARG A 135 -4.11 -12.09 -8.25
C ARG A 135 -4.67 -10.90 -9.04
N ARG A 136 -5.98 -10.66 -8.96
CA ARG A 136 -6.65 -9.53 -9.61
C ARG A 136 -6.17 -8.17 -9.09
N ILE A 137 -5.97 -8.06 -7.79
CA ILE A 137 -5.44 -6.85 -7.15
C ILE A 137 -4.01 -6.59 -7.63
N GLY A 138 -3.18 -7.62 -7.67
CA GLY A 138 -1.80 -7.51 -8.16
C GLY A 138 -1.71 -7.09 -9.63
N GLU A 139 -2.56 -7.66 -10.49
CA GLU A 139 -2.67 -7.28 -11.91
C GLU A 139 -3.09 -5.80 -12.06
N TRP A 140 -4.04 -5.35 -11.25
CA TRP A 140 -4.50 -3.97 -11.26
C TRP A 140 -3.39 -3.00 -10.84
N ILE A 141 -2.71 -3.29 -9.72
CA ILE A 141 -1.58 -2.49 -9.22
C ILE A 141 -0.45 -2.44 -10.26
N GLY A 142 -0.03 -3.58 -10.78
CA GLY A 142 1.03 -3.66 -11.78
C GLY A 142 0.71 -2.89 -13.06
N THR A 143 -0.55 -2.93 -13.50
CA THR A 143 -1.03 -2.16 -14.65
C THR A 143 -0.93 -0.66 -14.38
N LYS A 144 -1.37 -0.19 -13.23
CA LYS A 144 -1.31 1.22 -12.84
C LYS A 144 0.12 1.72 -12.71
N LEU A 145 0.98 0.97 -12.03
CA LEU A 145 2.40 1.32 -11.89
C LEU A 145 3.11 1.38 -13.24
N SER A 146 2.67 0.59 -14.22
CA SER A 146 3.24 0.59 -15.58
C SER A 146 3.01 1.91 -16.32
N LEU A 147 2.06 2.73 -15.89
CA LEU A 147 1.77 4.06 -16.42
C LEU A 147 2.64 5.17 -15.82
N CYS A 148 3.36 4.87 -14.72
CA CYS A 148 4.20 5.85 -14.05
C CYS A 148 5.53 6.00 -14.79
N GLU A 149 5.80 7.18 -15.34
CA GLU A 149 7.05 7.47 -16.07
C GLU A 149 8.17 7.99 -15.17
N GLY A 150 7.82 8.51 -13.99
CA GLY A 150 8.77 8.94 -12.98
C GLY A 150 9.49 7.78 -12.28
N PRO A 151 10.43 8.08 -11.38
CA PRO A 151 11.17 7.05 -10.66
C PRO A 151 10.28 6.32 -9.66
N VAL A 152 10.20 4.99 -9.81
CA VAL A 152 9.40 4.09 -8.97
C VAL A 152 10.29 3.04 -8.33
N ARG A 153 10.10 2.83 -7.03
CA ARG A 153 10.61 1.68 -6.28
C ARG A 153 9.42 1.00 -5.62
N PHE A 154 9.14 -0.23 -5.97
CA PHE A 154 8.05 -1.00 -5.38
C PHE A 154 8.62 -2.17 -4.58
N LEU A 155 8.40 -2.15 -3.26
CA LEU A 155 9.00 -3.09 -2.32
C LEU A 155 7.95 -4.11 -1.87
N ILE A 156 8.28 -5.39 -2.00
CA ILE A 156 7.40 -6.51 -1.65
C ILE A 156 7.91 -7.17 -0.36
N PRO A 157 7.14 -7.12 0.75
CA PRO A 157 7.50 -7.78 2.00
C PRO A 157 7.10 -9.26 1.94
N GLU A 158 8.05 -10.16 1.70
CA GLU A 158 7.78 -11.59 1.49
C GLU A 158 7.26 -12.33 2.73
N LYS A 159 7.44 -11.77 3.93
CA LYS A 159 7.03 -12.41 5.20
C LYS A 159 5.74 -11.88 5.79
N GLY A 160 4.96 -11.14 5.00
CA GLY A 160 3.65 -10.66 5.40
C GLY A 160 3.46 -9.16 5.21
N VAL A 161 2.22 -8.78 4.91
CA VAL A 161 1.87 -7.43 4.44
C VAL A 161 1.15 -6.58 5.49
N SER A 162 0.82 -7.16 6.65
CA SER A 162 0.14 -6.46 7.75
C SER A 162 0.43 -7.13 9.10
N ALA A 163 0.03 -6.47 10.19
CA ALA A 163 0.13 -7.04 11.53
C ALA A 163 -0.71 -8.33 11.71
N LEU A 164 -1.73 -8.56 10.88
CA LEU A 164 -2.55 -9.78 10.89
C LEU A 164 -1.99 -10.89 10.00
N ASP A 165 -1.16 -10.52 9.02
CA ASP A 165 -0.53 -11.40 8.07
C ASP A 165 0.92 -11.67 8.48
N ILE A 166 1.07 -12.46 9.49
CA ILE A 166 2.33 -12.92 10.06
C ILE A 166 2.14 -14.38 10.48
N GLU A 167 3.20 -15.17 10.51
CA GLU A 167 3.14 -16.57 10.94
C GLU A 167 2.41 -16.70 12.30
N GLY A 168 1.35 -17.53 12.33
CA GLY A 168 0.44 -17.65 13.47
C GLY A 168 -0.61 -16.53 13.58
N GLY A 169 -0.59 -15.54 12.72
CA GLY A 169 -1.57 -14.45 12.68
C GLY A 169 -2.91 -14.85 12.06
N ALA A 170 -3.95 -14.05 12.31
CA ALA A 170 -5.32 -14.33 11.89
C ALA A 170 -5.49 -14.39 10.35
N PHE A 171 -4.66 -13.63 9.62
CA PHE A 171 -4.71 -13.54 8.16
C PHE A 171 -3.49 -14.15 7.45
N PHE A 172 -2.66 -14.89 8.18
CA PHE A 172 -1.51 -15.56 7.58
C PHE A 172 -1.95 -16.49 6.44
N ASP A 173 -1.52 -16.18 5.22
CA ASP A 173 -1.86 -16.92 4.01
C ASP A 173 -0.79 -16.73 2.92
N PRO A 174 0.31 -17.49 3.00
CA PRO A 174 1.43 -17.35 2.06
C PRO A 174 1.05 -17.63 0.61
N GLU A 175 0.03 -18.46 0.36
CA GLU A 175 -0.46 -18.75 -1.01
C GLU A 175 -1.15 -17.52 -1.60
N ALA A 176 -2.01 -16.85 -0.82
CA ALA A 176 -2.66 -15.62 -1.25
C ALA A 176 -1.65 -14.48 -1.47
N ASP A 177 -0.65 -14.38 -0.61
CA ASP A 177 0.43 -13.39 -0.77
C ASP A 177 1.28 -13.67 -2.01
N ALA A 178 1.66 -14.92 -2.25
CA ALA A 178 2.39 -15.32 -3.46
C ALA A 178 1.62 -14.95 -4.72
N ALA A 179 0.32 -15.20 -4.76
CA ALA A 179 -0.55 -14.83 -5.90
C ALA A 179 -0.54 -13.32 -6.17
N LEU A 180 -0.52 -12.49 -5.11
CA LEU A 180 -0.39 -11.04 -5.20
C LEU A 180 0.95 -10.63 -5.80
N PHE A 181 2.04 -11.13 -5.23
CA PHE A 181 3.40 -10.73 -5.61
C PHE A 181 3.72 -11.13 -7.06
N GLU A 182 3.40 -12.36 -7.43
CA GLU A 182 3.58 -12.86 -8.79
C GLU A 182 2.75 -12.09 -9.82
N ALA A 183 1.52 -11.72 -9.47
CA ALA A 183 0.66 -10.95 -10.34
C ALA A 183 1.21 -9.54 -10.60
N ILE A 184 1.73 -8.87 -9.58
CA ILE A 184 2.38 -7.56 -9.73
C ILE A 184 3.60 -7.68 -10.65
N GLU A 185 4.49 -8.63 -10.37
CA GLU A 185 5.74 -8.82 -11.13
C GLU A 185 5.48 -9.17 -12.59
N ARG A 186 4.49 -10.01 -12.86
CA ARG A 186 4.12 -10.40 -14.21
C ARG A 186 3.50 -9.26 -15.01
N THR A 187 2.81 -8.34 -14.34
CA THR A 187 2.00 -7.30 -15.00
C THR A 187 2.77 -6.00 -15.18
N ILE A 188 3.67 -5.68 -14.27
CA ILE A 188 4.44 -4.45 -14.35
C ILE A 188 5.40 -4.48 -15.53
N LYS A 189 5.37 -3.42 -16.33
CA LYS A 189 6.27 -3.29 -17.48
C LYS A 189 7.60 -2.71 -17.03
N PRO A 190 8.73 -3.36 -17.35
CA PRO A 190 10.05 -2.83 -17.01
C PRO A 190 10.33 -1.49 -17.68
N ASN A 191 11.02 -0.59 -16.99
CA ASN A 191 11.70 0.56 -17.58
C ASN A 191 12.90 0.96 -16.71
N ALA A 192 13.71 1.91 -17.18
CA ALA A 192 14.93 2.31 -16.48
C ALA A 192 14.67 2.92 -15.09
N GLY A 193 13.54 3.62 -14.91
CA GLY A 193 13.16 4.28 -13.66
C GLY A 193 12.36 3.42 -12.70
N ARG A 194 11.83 2.28 -13.16
CA ARG A 194 10.90 1.45 -12.37
C ARG A 194 11.55 0.15 -11.95
N ARG A 195 11.61 -0.08 -10.65
CA ARG A 195 12.18 -1.30 -10.04
C ARG A 195 11.21 -1.90 -9.05
N ILE A 196 11.09 -3.23 -9.08
CA ILE A 196 10.43 -4.04 -8.06
C ILE A 196 11.50 -4.82 -7.33
N GLU A 197 11.37 -4.91 -6.02
CA GLU A 197 12.29 -5.68 -5.18
C GLU A 197 11.51 -6.47 -4.15
N ARG A 198 11.74 -7.79 -4.09
CA ARG A 198 11.29 -8.63 -2.99
C ARG A 198 12.28 -8.54 -1.84
N LEU A 199 11.77 -8.32 -0.64
CA LEU A 199 12.56 -8.30 0.57
C LEU A 199 12.12 -9.45 1.49
N PRO A 200 13.04 -10.29 2.00
CA PRO A 200 12.72 -11.40 2.90
C PRO A 200 12.39 -10.90 4.32
N LEU A 201 11.50 -9.92 4.41
CA LEU A 201 11.11 -9.18 5.60
C LEU A 201 9.59 -9.11 5.70
N HIS A 202 9.08 -9.01 6.94
CA HIS A 202 7.72 -8.59 7.20
C HIS A 202 7.60 -7.06 7.03
N ILE A 203 6.44 -6.55 6.63
CA ILE A 203 6.25 -5.11 6.38
C ILE A 203 6.55 -4.25 7.62
N ASN A 204 6.25 -4.76 8.81
CA ASN A 204 6.52 -4.06 10.06
C ASN A 204 7.91 -4.35 10.68
N ASP A 205 8.76 -5.10 9.97
CA ASP A 205 10.16 -5.23 10.36
C ASP A 205 10.87 -3.87 10.24
N PRO A 206 11.60 -3.41 11.26
CA PRO A 206 12.36 -2.16 11.17
C PRO A 206 13.32 -2.10 9.98
N ALA A 207 13.81 -3.24 9.50
CA ALA A 207 14.65 -3.30 8.30
C ALA A 207 13.86 -2.96 7.03
N PHE A 208 12.56 -3.28 6.98
CA PHE A 208 11.71 -2.89 5.86
C PHE A 208 11.53 -1.37 5.78
N ALA A 209 11.28 -0.72 6.90
CA ALA A 209 11.22 0.74 6.96
C ALA A 209 12.53 1.39 6.50
N ARG A 210 13.68 0.87 6.93
CA ARG A 210 15.00 1.36 6.47
C ARG A 210 15.18 1.18 4.95
N ALA A 211 14.75 0.05 4.41
CA ALA A 211 14.80 -0.19 2.96
C ALA A 211 13.93 0.80 2.18
N ALA A 212 12.74 1.10 2.68
CA ALA A 212 11.84 2.08 2.08
C ALA A 212 12.44 3.50 2.10
N VAL A 213 13.05 3.90 3.21
CA VAL A 213 13.75 5.18 3.33
C VAL A 213 14.93 5.24 2.36
N ALA A 214 15.77 4.21 2.31
CA ALA A 214 16.91 4.16 1.40
C ALA A 214 16.47 4.25 -0.07
N ALA A 215 15.43 3.51 -0.44
CA ALA A 215 14.85 3.55 -1.79
C ALA A 215 14.32 4.95 -2.15
N PHE A 216 13.64 5.62 -1.21
CA PHE A 216 13.15 6.98 -1.42
C PHE A 216 14.29 7.98 -1.60
N LEU A 217 15.30 7.96 -0.74
CA LEU A 217 16.45 8.87 -0.82
C LEU A 217 17.28 8.67 -2.11
N ASP A 218 17.32 7.45 -2.63
CA ASP A 218 17.99 7.14 -3.92
C ASP A 218 17.32 7.86 -5.09
N ILE A 219 15.99 7.91 -5.12
CA ILE A 219 15.22 8.48 -6.23
C ILE A 219 14.84 9.95 -6.04
N ALA A 220 14.79 10.45 -4.81
CA ALA A 220 14.45 11.83 -4.52
C ALA A 220 15.57 12.83 -4.87
N ARG A 221 16.80 12.34 -5.11
CA ARG A 221 17.98 13.14 -5.43
C ARG A 221 18.21 13.30 -6.94
N GLN A 222 17.40 12.66 -7.75
CA GLN A 222 17.46 12.72 -9.22
C GLN A 222 16.57 13.85 -9.74
#